data_62a76bfe396ddd8c915867c48b2b2aff
#
_entry.id   62a76bfe396ddd8c915867c48b2b2aff
#
_cell.length_a   1.000
_cell.length_b   1.000
_cell.length_c   1.000
_cell.angle_alpha   90.00
_cell.angle_beta   90.00
_cell.angle_gamma   90.00
#
_symmetry.space_group_name_H-M   'P 1'
#
loop_
_entity.id
_entity.type
_entity.pdbx_description
1 polymer ?
#
loop_
_entity_poly.entity_id
_entity_poly.type
_entity_poly.pdbx_seq_one_letter_code
_entity_poly.pdbx_strand_id
1 'polypeptide(L)'
;MINLNKNSDKGVSLIMLVITIIIMVILAGITINTALESGVIERAEDLHIRTEFSELAEEWNTRRAELNMKNVSDENINYPNIKTATIIIGETELQERVIRMVDISDELNRKIEIYKGLIVYKASECTEEEIEYFESQEVPEKSTIH
;
A
#
# COMPACT_ATOMS: atom_id res chain seq x y z
N MET A 1 28.43 41.41 52.53
CA MET A 1 28.74 40.42 51.50
C MET A 1 27.65 40.29 50.52
N ILE A 2 27.97 40.49 49.30
CA ILE A 2 27.14 40.82 48.19
C ILE A 2 26.53 39.56 47.60
N ASN A 3 25.26 39.36 47.78
CA ASN A 3 24.50 38.28 47.11
C ASN A 3 24.01 38.73 45.73
N LEU A 4 24.92 39.13 44.87
CA LEU A 4 24.63 39.64 43.54
C LEU A 4 24.42 38.56 42.48
N ASN A 5 24.62 37.29 42.80
CA ASN A 5 24.65 36.23 41.83
C ASN A 5 23.37 35.39 41.68
N LYS A 6 22.44 35.54 42.61
CA LYS A 6 21.24 34.67 42.60
C LYS A 6 20.18 35.04 41.58
N ASN A 7 20.20 36.27 41.08
CA ASN A 7 19.25 36.73 40.08
C ASN A 7 19.74 36.60 38.62
N SER A 8 21.08 36.55 38.43
CA SER A 8 21.64 36.37 37.09
C SER A 8 21.50 34.94 36.58
N ASP A 9 21.58 33.94 37.47
CA ASP A 9 21.45 32.54 37.09
C ASP A 9 20.02 32.19 36.62
N LYS A 10 18.99 32.83 37.21
CA LYS A 10 17.59 32.65 36.77
C LYS A 10 17.31 33.29 35.41
N GLY A 11 17.93 34.43 35.12
CA GLY A 11 17.79 35.10 33.83
C GLY A 11 18.47 34.34 32.69
N VAL A 12 19.67 33.79 32.97
CA VAL A 12 20.39 32.94 31.98
C VAL A 12 19.62 31.66 31.70
N SER A 13 19.06 31.02 32.71
CA SER A 13 18.25 29.80 32.54
C SER A 13 17.00 30.06 31.67
N LEU A 14 16.30 31.18 31.86
CA LEU A 14 15.14 31.53 31.06
C LEU A 14 15.50 31.80 29.60
N ILE A 15 16.60 32.52 29.36
CA ILE A 15 17.10 32.77 28.00
C ILE A 15 17.50 31.46 27.32
N MET A 16 18.18 30.57 28.02
CA MET A 16 18.54 29.23 27.50
C MET A 16 17.29 28.41 27.15
N LEU A 17 16.26 28.44 27.98
CA LEU A 17 14.99 27.76 27.69
C LEU A 17 14.32 28.29 26.41
N VAL A 18 14.24 29.62 26.28
CA VAL A 18 13.64 30.26 25.08
C VAL A 18 14.42 29.90 23.82
N ILE A 19 15.75 29.98 23.88
CA ILE A 19 16.62 29.63 22.75
C ILE A 19 16.40 28.16 22.35
N THR A 20 16.34 27.27 23.33
CA THR A 20 16.12 25.83 23.08
C THR A 20 14.78 25.57 22.37
N ILE A 21 13.70 26.23 22.80
CA ILE A 21 12.39 26.10 22.18
C ILE A 21 12.42 26.62 20.74
N ILE A 22 13.05 27.77 20.48
CA ILE A 22 13.18 28.34 19.13
C ILE A 22 13.92 27.38 18.21
N ILE A 23 15.05 26.83 18.68
CA ILE A 23 15.84 25.87 17.90
C ILE A 23 15.00 24.61 17.60
N MET A 24 14.27 24.08 18.58
CA MET A 24 13.39 22.91 18.35
C MET A 24 12.31 23.17 17.31
N VAL A 25 11.68 24.34 17.34
CA VAL A 25 10.66 24.71 16.36
C VAL A 25 11.24 24.85 14.95
N ILE A 26 12.42 25.45 14.82
CA ILE A 26 13.11 25.58 13.53
C ILE A 26 13.49 24.20 12.98
N LEU A 27 14.08 23.35 13.81
CA LEU A 27 14.48 21.99 13.39
C LEU A 27 13.26 21.13 13.01
N ALA A 28 12.16 21.21 13.76
CA ALA A 28 10.93 20.51 13.44
C ALA A 28 10.36 20.98 12.08
N GLY A 29 10.35 22.30 11.83
CA GLY A 29 9.87 22.85 10.56
C GLY A 29 10.71 22.41 9.37
N ILE A 30 12.02 22.39 9.49
CA ILE A 30 12.93 21.95 8.42
C ILE A 30 12.72 20.45 8.13
N THR A 31 12.59 19.63 9.17
CA THR A 31 12.42 18.19 9.04
C THR A 31 11.14 17.85 8.27
N ILE A 32 10.04 18.53 8.58
CA ILE A 32 8.76 18.31 7.88
C ILE A 32 8.87 18.69 6.41
N ASN A 33 9.43 19.84 6.08
CA ASN A 33 9.59 20.28 4.70
C ASN A 33 10.51 19.34 3.89
N THR A 34 11.61 18.90 4.48
CA THR A 34 12.54 17.98 3.81
C THR A 34 11.88 16.62 3.54
N ALA A 35 11.07 16.11 4.46
CA ALA A 35 10.33 14.88 4.26
C ALA A 35 9.31 14.98 3.12
N LEU A 36 8.62 16.12 3.01
CA LEU A 36 7.65 16.38 1.94
C LEU A 36 8.34 16.58 0.57
N GLU A 37 9.45 17.30 0.53
CA GLU A 37 10.20 17.56 -0.72
C GLU A 37 10.96 16.33 -1.22
N SER A 38 11.38 15.44 -0.36
CA SER A 38 12.15 14.24 -0.74
C SER A 38 11.30 13.09 -1.28
N GLY A 39 9.98 13.23 -1.31
CA GLY A 39 9.09 12.16 -1.77
C GLY A 39 9.08 10.91 -0.87
N VAL A 40 9.49 11.03 0.39
CA VAL A 40 9.52 9.91 1.34
C VAL A 40 8.13 9.32 1.54
N ILE A 41 7.11 10.16 1.58
CA ILE A 41 5.71 9.73 1.75
C ILE A 41 5.26 8.93 0.52
N GLU A 42 5.54 9.42 -0.69
CA GLU A 42 5.22 8.71 -1.94
C GLU A 42 5.92 7.35 -2.03
N ARG A 43 7.17 7.28 -1.64
CA ARG A 43 7.92 6.01 -1.59
C ARG A 43 7.37 5.03 -0.56
N ALA A 44 6.89 5.53 0.58
CA ALA A 44 6.26 4.69 1.61
C ALA A 44 4.93 4.11 1.11
N GLU A 45 4.12 4.88 0.40
CA GLU A 45 2.88 4.42 -0.22
C GLU A 45 3.17 3.39 -1.33
N ASP A 46 4.14 3.64 -2.18
CA ASP A 46 4.56 2.71 -3.23
C ASP A 46 5.06 1.38 -2.66
N LEU A 47 5.87 1.40 -1.62
CA LEU A 47 6.31 0.20 -0.91
C LEU A 47 5.15 -0.55 -0.27
N HIS A 48 4.17 0.14 0.25
CA HIS A 48 2.97 -0.47 0.83
C HIS A 48 2.17 -1.24 -0.23
N ILE A 49 1.93 -0.64 -1.38
CA ILE A 49 1.25 -1.29 -2.50
C ILE A 49 2.02 -2.51 -3.01
N ARG A 50 3.34 -2.41 -3.13
CA ARG A 50 4.18 -3.54 -3.55
C ARG A 50 4.15 -4.70 -2.57
N THR A 51 4.16 -4.40 -1.28
CA THR A 51 4.05 -5.42 -0.23
C THR A 51 2.69 -6.10 -0.25
N GLU A 52 1.61 -5.33 -0.29
CA GLU A 52 0.24 -5.87 -0.40
C GLU A 52 0.06 -6.72 -1.66
N PHE A 53 0.57 -6.25 -2.79
CA PHE A 53 0.52 -7.01 -4.04
C PHE A 53 1.29 -8.32 -3.97
N SER A 54 2.48 -8.32 -3.39
CA SER A 54 3.30 -9.53 -3.21
C SER A 54 2.59 -10.58 -2.35
N GLU A 55 2.00 -10.16 -1.24
CA GLU A 55 1.22 -11.03 -0.36
C GLU A 55 -0.02 -11.59 -1.07
N LEU A 56 -0.73 -10.74 -1.81
CA LEU A 56 -1.88 -11.15 -2.60
C LEU A 56 -1.49 -12.16 -3.69
N ALA A 57 -0.41 -11.92 -4.41
CA ALA A 57 0.04 -12.80 -5.48
C ALA A 57 0.40 -14.20 -4.95
N GLU A 58 1.06 -14.27 -3.81
CA GLU A 58 1.39 -15.53 -3.16
C GLU A 58 0.14 -16.29 -2.72
N GLU A 59 -0.78 -15.62 -2.07
CA GLU A 59 -2.05 -16.20 -1.65
C GLU A 59 -2.90 -16.63 -2.84
N TRP A 60 -2.97 -15.81 -3.88
CA TRP A 60 -3.72 -16.14 -5.09
C TRP A 60 -3.19 -17.38 -5.79
N ASN A 61 -1.89 -17.52 -5.94
CA ASN A 61 -1.29 -18.71 -6.54
C ASN A 61 -1.70 -19.98 -5.80
N THR A 62 -1.73 -19.94 -4.47
CA THR A 62 -2.18 -21.06 -3.64
C THR A 62 -3.67 -21.35 -3.87
N ARG A 63 -4.52 -20.32 -3.87
CA ARG A 63 -5.97 -20.47 -4.09
C ARG A 63 -6.31 -20.95 -5.48
N ARG A 64 -5.61 -20.46 -6.49
CA ARG A 64 -5.78 -20.91 -7.87
C ARG A 64 -5.45 -22.39 -8.00
N ALA A 65 -4.39 -22.85 -7.37
CA ALA A 65 -4.06 -24.26 -7.34
C ALA A 65 -5.16 -25.12 -6.68
N GLU A 66 -5.73 -24.67 -5.57
CA GLU A 66 -6.86 -25.33 -4.91
C GLU A 66 -8.11 -25.40 -5.81
N LEU A 67 -8.43 -24.31 -6.51
CA LEU A 67 -9.55 -24.25 -7.45
C LEU A 67 -9.36 -25.19 -8.64
N ASN A 68 -8.16 -25.25 -9.18
CA ASN A 68 -7.82 -26.17 -10.26
C ASN A 68 -7.92 -27.65 -9.82
N MET A 69 -7.56 -27.96 -8.58
CA MET A 69 -7.78 -29.30 -8.02
C MET A 69 -9.26 -29.65 -7.91
N LYS A 70 -10.13 -28.67 -7.71
CA LYS A 70 -11.60 -28.83 -7.68
C LYS A 70 -12.23 -28.81 -9.10
N ASN A 71 -11.43 -28.90 -10.15
CA ASN A 71 -11.83 -28.85 -11.56
C ASN A 71 -12.50 -27.51 -12.00
N VAL A 72 -12.16 -26.42 -11.36
CA VAL A 72 -12.57 -25.09 -11.81
C VAL A 72 -11.61 -24.61 -12.88
N SER A 73 -12.14 -24.34 -14.06
CA SER A 73 -11.35 -23.80 -15.18
C SER A 73 -10.97 -22.34 -14.93
N ASP A 74 -9.75 -21.96 -15.24
CA ASP A 74 -9.25 -20.59 -15.12
C ASP A 74 -10.13 -19.57 -15.85
N GLU A 75 -10.72 -19.94 -16.98
CA GLU A 75 -11.61 -19.08 -17.76
C GLU A 75 -12.86 -18.62 -16.98
N ASN A 76 -13.28 -19.41 -16.00
CA ASN A 76 -14.43 -19.12 -15.16
C ASN A 76 -14.08 -18.36 -13.88
N ILE A 77 -12.80 -18.06 -13.64
CA ILE A 77 -12.34 -17.40 -12.43
C ILE A 77 -12.15 -15.91 -12.72
N ASN A 78 -13.15 -15.11 -12.40
CA ASN A 78 -13.12 -13.67 -12.61
C ASN A 78 -13.57 -12.94 -11.34
N TYR A 79 -12.71 -12.09 -10.82
CA TYR A 79 -12.99 -11.24 -9.67
C TYR A 79 -12.71 -9.78 -10.02
N PRO A 80 -13.70 -9.05 -10.51
CA PRO A 80 -13.55 -7.61 -10.79
C PRO A 80 -13.32 -6.80 -9.52
N ASN A 81 -13.77 -7.33 -8.38
CA ASN A 81 -13.50 -6.78 -7.07
C ASN A 81 -12.97 -7.91 -6.17
N ILE A 82 -11.70 -7.86 -5.83
CA ILE A 82 -11.02 -8.90 -5.06
C ILE A 82 -11.55 -8.98 -3.62
N LYS A 83 -11.99 -7.86 -3.05
CA LYS A 83 -12.53 -7.81 -1.70
C LYS A 83 -13.89 -8.51 -1.55
N THR A 84 -14.68 -8.54 -2.60
CA THR A 84 -16.04 -9.07 -2.60
C THR A 84 -16.22 -10.24 -3.56
N ALA A 85 -15.16 -10.99 -3.79
CA ALA A 85 -15.15 -12.09 -4.74
C ALA A 85 -16.15 -13.19 -4.36
N THR A 86 -17.04 -13.49 -5.30
CA THR A 86 -17.97 -14.64 -5.22
C THR A 86 -17.65 -15.59 -6.36
N ILE A 87 -17.40 -16.86 -6.07
CA ILE A 87 -17.11 -17.85 -7.11
C ILE A 87 -18.43 -18.35 -7.68
N ILE A 88 -18.64 -18.13 -8.96
CA ILE A 88 -19.73 -18.72 -9.73
C ILE A 88 -19.14 -19.82 -10.60
N ILE A 89 -19.49 -21.07 -10.31
CA ILE A 89 -19.06 -22.24 -11.11
C ILE A 89 -20.24 -22.78 -11.88
N GLY A 90 -20.27 -22.52 -13.21
CA GLY A 90 -21.36 -22.95 -14.06
C GLY A 90 -22.70 -22.28 -13.72
N GLU A 91 -23.83 -23.01 -13.90
CA GLU A 91 -25.17 -22.51 -13.52
C GLU A 91 -25.48 -22.67 -12.02
N THR A 92 -24.58 -23.27 -11.26
CA THR A 92 -24.75 -23.51 -9.82
C THR A 92 -23.90 -22.51 -9.07
N GLU A 93 -24.56 -21.62 -8.33
CA GLU A 93 -23.90 -20.85 -7.28
C GLU A 93 -23.36 -21.81 -6.22
N LEU A 94 -22.13 -22.23 -6.36
CA LEU A 94 -21.41 -22.75 -5.22
C LEU A 94 -21.07 -21.56 -4.34
N GLN A 95 -21.93 -21.27 -3.39
CA GLN A 95 -21.63 -20.44 -2.24
C GLN A 95 -20.56 -21.13 -1.37
N GLU A 96 -19.46 -21.52 -1.95
CA GLU A 96 -18.27 -21.73 -1.14
C GLU A 96 -17.82 -20.37 -0.69
N ARG A 97 -17.95 -20.15 0.61
CA ARG A 97 -17.46 -19.04 1.41
C ARG A 97 -16.52 -18.15 0.63
N VAL A 98 -16.89 -16.88 0.53
CA VAL A 98 -15.98 -15.78 0.18
C VAL A 98 -14.56 -16.25 0.44
N ILE A 99 -13.79 -16.48 -0.62
CA ILE A 99 -12.35 -16.72 -0.47
C ILE A 99 -11.85 -15.49 0.23
N ARG A 100 -11.62 -15.61 1.52
CA ARG A 100 -11.08 -14.54 2.32
C ARG A 100 -9.64 -14.40 1.91
N MET A 101 -9.43 -13.61 0.87
CA MET A 101 -8.11 -13.21 0.46
C MET A 101 -7.55 -12.19 1.45
N VAL A 102 -6.25 -11.98 1.42
CA VAL A 102 -5.56 -10.94 2.18
C VAL A 102 -6.34 -9.64 2.08
N ASP A 103 -6.51 -8.95 3.20
CA ASP A 103 -7.13 -7.63 3.24
C ASP A 103 -6.26 -6.65 2.46
N ILE A 104 -6.62 -6.43 1.22
CA ILE A 104 -5.96 -5.41 0.39
C ILE A 104 -6.63 -4.05 0.56
N SER A 105 -5.87 -2.98 0.37
CA SER A 105 -6.38 -1.62 0.39
C SER A 105 -7.36 -1.36 -0.76
N ASP A 106 -8.24 -0.38 -0.58
CA ASP A 106 -9.13 0.06 -1.66
C ASP A 106 -8.35 0.59 -2.86
N GLU A 107 -7.20 1.18 -2.62
CA GLU A 107 -6.30 1.68 -3.65
C GLU A 107 -5.78 0.55 -4.53
N LEU A 108 -5.24 -0.51 -3.96
CA LEU A 108 -4.78 -1.67 -4.72
C LEU A 108 -5.94 -2.38 -5.43
N ASN A 109 -7.08 -2.52 -4.78
CA ASN A 109 -8.26 -3.15 -5.37
C ASN A 109 -8.81 -2.43 -6.61
N ARG A 110 -8.60 -1.11 -6.71
CA ARG A 110 -8.94 -0.34 -7.93
C ARG A 110 -7.99 -0.59 -9.09
N LYS A 111 -6.75 -0.90 -8.81
CA LYS A 111 -5.66 -1.02 -9.78
C LYS A 111 -5.54 -2.39 -10.41
N ILE A 112 -5.99 -3.42 -9.71
CA ILE A 112 -5.90 -4.82 -10.13
C ILE A 112 -7.23 -5.53 -10.07
N GLU A 113 -7.33 -6.59 -10.83
CA GLU A 113 -8.43 -7.55 -10.77
C GLU A 113 -7.92 -8.95 -11.10
N ILE A 114 -8.75 -9.96 -10.86
CA ILE A 114 -8.48 -11.32 -11.32
C ILE A 114 -9.37 -11.59 -12.53
N TYR A 115 -8.74 -11.86 -13.65
CA TYR A 115 -9.39 -12.13 -14.92
C TYR A 115 -8.85 -13.42 -15.55
N LYS A 116 -9.74 -14.36 -15.80
CA LYS A 116 -9.36 -15.71 -16.30
C LYS A 116 -8.27 -16.39 -15.47
N GLY A 117 -8.40 -16.29 -14.17
CA GLY A 117 -7.46 -16.88 -13.20
C GLY A 117 -6.12 -16.16 -13.05
N LEU A 118 -5.90 -15.07 -13.77
CA LEU A 118 -4.68 -14.27 -13.69
C LEU A 118 -4.93 -12.95 -12.98
N ILE A 119 -3.97 -12.52 -12.16
CA ILE A 119 -3.96 -11.14 -11.67
C ILE A 119 -3.57 -10.24 -12.84
N VAL A 120 -4.40 -9.26 -13.13
CA VAL A 120 -4.17 -8.27 -14.20
C VAL A 120 -4.24 -6.87 -13.61
N TYR A 121 -3.50 -5.93 -14.20
CA TYR A 121 -3.58 -4.54 -13.80
C TYR A 121 -4.38 -3.70 -14.79
N LYS A 122 -4.97 -2.63 -14.30
CA LYS A 122 -5.71 -1.65 -15.10
C LYS A 122 -4.83 -0.42 -15.32
N ALA A 123 -4.28 -0.26 -16.51
CA ALA A 123 -3.35 0.83 -16.82
C ALA A 123 -3.92 2.22 -16.55
N SER A 124 -5.24 2.40 -16.73
CA SER A 124 -5.92 3.67 -16.48
C SER A 124 -5.93 4.10 -14.99
N GLU A 125 -5.78 3.16 -14.09
CA GLU A 125 -5.80 3.38 -12.63
C GLU A 125 -4.41 3.39 -12.01
N CYS A 126 -3.37 3.15 -12.79
CA CYS A 126 -2.00 3.02 -12.34
C CYS A 126 -1.13 4.19 -12.80
N THR A 127 -0.12 4.55 -11.98
CA THR A 127 0.95 5.45 -12.38
C THR A 127 1.95 4.73 -13.29
N GLU A 128 2.81 5.47 -13.98
CA GLU A 128 3.86 4.88 -14.83
C GLU A 128 4.81 3.99 -14.04
N GLU A 129 5.17 4.39 -12.82
CA GLU A 129 6.03 3.60 -11.93
C GLU A 129 5.36 2.29 -11.47
N GLU A 130 4.05 2.34 -11.21
CA GLU A 130 3.27 1.16 -10.85
C GLU A 130 3.14 0.19 -12.02
N ILE A 131 2.91 0.70 -13.23
CA ILE A 131 2.88 -0.11 -14.45
C ILE A 131 4.22 -0.80 -14.66
N GLU A 132 5.32 -0.08 -14.54
CA GLU A 132 6.67 -0.64 -14.65
C GLU A 132 6.90 -1.74 -13.61
N TYR A 133 6.44 -1.52 -12.38
CA TYR A 133 6.51 -2.53 -11.33
C TYR A 133 5.70 -3.79 -11.68
N PHE A 134 4.46 -3.65 -12.11
CA PHE A 134 3.62 -4.80 -12.49
C PHE A 134 4.19 -5.56 -13.67
N GLU A 135 4.70 -4.86 -14.67
CA GLU A 135 5.39 -5.49 -15.81
C GLU A 135 6.64 -6.26 -15.37
N SER A 136 7.41 -5.72 -14.41
CA SER A 136 8.58 -6.40 -13.84
C SER A 136 8.22 -7.69 -13.09
N GLN A 137 7.01 -7.78 -12.57
CA GLN A 137 6.45 -8.96 -11.91
C GLN A 137 5.71 -9.91 -12.87
N GLU A 138 5.82 -9.67 -14.18
CA GLU A 138 5.14 -10.45 -15.23
C GLU A 138 3.60 -10.42 -15.11
N VAL A 139 3.05 -9.35 -14.55
CA VAL A 139 1.60 -9.14 -14.46
C VAL A 139 1.11 -8.55 -15.78
N PRO A 140 0.17 -9.21 -16.48
CA PRO A 140 -0.35 -8.69 -17.74
C PRO A 140 -1.32 -7.53 -17.53
N GLU A 141 -1.38 -6.63 -18.50
CA GLU A 141 -2.43 -5.62 -18.57
C GLU A 141 -3.76 -6.28 -19.00
N LYS A 142 -4.87 -5.85 -18.38
CA LYS A 142 -6.20 -6.39 -18.69
C LYS A 142 -6.56 -6.32 -20.17
N SER A 143 -6.24 -5.22 -20.83
CA SER A 143 -6.56 -5.00 -22.24
C SER A 143 -5.83 -5.95 -23.20
N THR A 144 -4.75 -6.59 -22.77
CA THR A 144 -3.96 -7.52 -23.59
C THR A 144 -4.48 -8.95 -23.56
N ILE A 145 -5.39 -9.27 -22.65
CA ILE A 145 -5.96 -10.62 -22.50
C ILE A 145 -7.30 -10.68 -23.22
N HIS A 146 -7.35 -11.52 -24.19
CA HIS A 146 -8.56 -11.82 -24.99
C HIS A 146 -9.27 -13.10 -24.55
#